data_6f6408b150bec8b4f337d7a446e7b9aa
#
_entry.id   6f6408b150bec8b4f337d7a446e7b9aa
#
_cell.length_a   1.000
_cell.length_b   1.000
_cell.length_c   1.000
_cell.angle_alpha   90.00
_cell.angle_beta   90.00
_cell.angle_gamma   90.00
#
_symmetry.space_group_name_H-M   'P 1'
#
loop_
_entity.id
_entity.type
_entity.pdbx_description
1 polymer ?
#
loop_
_entity_poly.entity_id
_entity_poly.type
_entity_poly.pdbx_seq_one_letter_code
_entity_poly.pdbx_strand_id
1 'polypeptide(L)'
;MQQTFTIQQFSQIDDGIGGYTEEWAKFKTVKGYLDLVTGTDINAVQNAIIEQSTHVVIIPSFTTGITDKMRVVDADNRWYSITYADDPVGQHHHNELYVKFGGVING
;
A
#
# COMPACT_ATOMS: atom_id res chain seq x y z
N MET A 1 4.69 -17.01 1.03
CA MET A 1 3.31 -17.41 1.42
C MET A 1 2.34 -16.30 1.11
N GLN A 2 1.21 -16.64 0.53
CA GLN A 2 0.19 -15.65 0.20
C GLN A 2 -0.55 -15.20 1.45
N GLN A 3 -0.75 -13.90 1.56
CA GLN A 3 -1.43 -13.29 2.70
C GLN A 3 -2.64 -12.48 2.22
N THR A 4 -3.53 -12.16 3.15
CA THR A 4 -4.65 -11.28 2.87
C THR A 4 -4.32 -9.89 3.39
N PHE A 5 -4.46 -8.90 2.53
CA PHE A 5 -4.21 -7.50 2.86
C PHE A 5 -5.50 -6.69 2.69
N THR A 6 -5.69 -5.72 3.56
CA THR A 6 -6.75 -4.73 3.39
C THR A 6 -6.10 -3.45 2.90
N ILE A 7 -6.56 -2.96 1.76
CA ILE A 7 -6.14 -1.67 1.25
C ILE A 7 -7.12 -0.64 1.81
N GLN A 8 -6.60 0.39 2.45
CA GLN A 8 -7.41 1.44 3.06
C GLN A 8 -7.15 2.78 2.39
N GLN A 9 -8.20 3.54 2.23
CA GLN A 9 -8.12 4.90 1.72
C GLN A 9 -8.47 5.88 2.83
N PHE A 10 -7.84 7.05 2.77
CA PHE A 10 -8.09 8.11 3.73
C PHE A 10 -9.26 8.95 3.25
N SER A 11 -10.21 9.20 4.13
CA SER A 11 -11.39 9.98 3.75
C SER A 11 -11.74 11.01 4.82
N GLN A 12 -12.35 12.10 4.39
CA GLN A 12 -12.87 13.13 5.25
C GLN A 12 -14.39 12.97 5.30
N ILE A 13 -14.94 12.87 6.51
CA ILE A 13 -16.37 12.71 6.72
C ILE A 13 -16.87 13.96 7.41
N ASP A 14 -17.92 14.58 6.85
CA ASP A 14 -18.55 15.74 7.44
C ASP A 14 -19.15 15.34 8.80
N ASP A 15 -18.78 16.07 9.86
CA ASP A 15 -19.26 15.79 11.21
C ASP A 15 -20.63 16.41 11.51
N GLY A 16 -21.24 17.10 10.54
CA GLY A 16 -22.56 17.70 10.69
C GLY A 16 -22.57 19.07 11.35
N ILE A 17 -21.43 19.57 11.77
CA ILE A 17 -21.34 20.87 12.46
C ILE A 17 -20.29 21.78 11.85
N GLY A 18 -20.01 21.59 10.57
CA GLY A 18 -19.10 22.45 9.82
C GLY A 18 -17.65 22.02 9.86
N GLY A 19 -17.32 20.89 10.51
CA GLY A 19 -16.00 20.32 10.51
C GLY A 19 -15.95 18.99 9.78
N TYR A 20 -14.79 18.34 9.82
CA TYR A 20 -14.58 17.04 9.19
C TYR A 20 -13.88 16.10 10.15
N THR A 21 -14.28 14.84 10.12
CA THR A 21 -13.53 13.75 10.74
C THR A 21 -12.71 13.06 9.67
N GLU A 22 -11.45 12.77 9.96
CA GLU A 22 -10.59 12.08 9.03
C GLU A 22 -10.39 10.66 9.51
N GLU A 23 -10.61 9.69 8.63
CA GLU A 23 -10.43 8.30 9.00
C GLU A 23 -10.03 7.44 7.81
N TRP A 24 -9.44 6.30 8.12
CA TRP A 24 -9.10 5.29 7.14
C TRP A 24 -10.28 4.35 6.98
N ALA A 25 -10.68 4.12 5.73
CA ALA A 25 -11.79 3.23 5.39
C ALA A 25 -11.31 2.16 4.42
N LYS A 26 -11.90 0.97 4.50
CA LYS A 26 -11.55 -0.12 3.60
C LYS A 26 -11.86 0.27 2.16
N PHE A 27 -10.87 0.11 1.28
CA PHE A 27 -11.04 0.28 -0.14
C PHE A 27 -11.27 -1.08 -0.80
N LYS A 28 -10.33 -2.02 -0.60
CA LYS A 28 -10.42 -3.38 -1.13
C LYS A 28 -9.66 -4.35 -0.24
N THR A 29 -10.05 -5.61 -0.30
CA THR A 29 -9.30 -6.71 0.29
C THR A 29 -8.66 -7.50 -0.85
N VAL A 30 -7.37 -7.76 -0.75
CA VAL A 30 -6.60 -8.42 -1.80
C VAL A 30 -5.73 -9.52 -1.21
N LYS A 31 -5.35 -10.47 -2.04
CA LYS A 31 -4.37 -11.49 -1.66
C LYS A 31 -3.06 -11.23 -2.39
N GLY A 32 -1.96 -11.40 -1.68
CA GLY A 32 -0.66 -11.13 -2.26
C GLY A 32 0.48 -11.61 -1.39
N TYR A 33 1.68 -11.13 -1.71
CA TYR A 33 2.92 -11.50 -1.05
C TYR A 33 3.61 -10.27 -0.52
N LEU A 34 4.22 -10.39 0.64
CA LEU A 34 4.98 -9.31 1.27
C LEU A 34 6.45 -9.72 1.29
N ASP A 35 7.29 -8.93 0.66
CA ASP A 35 8.73 -9.15 0.63
C ASP A 35 9.48 -7.92 1.13
N LEU A 36 10.67 -8.14 1.66
CA LEU A 36 11.55 -7.03 2.02
C LEU A 36 12.13 -6.41 0.75
N VAL A 37 12.19 -5.09 0.73
CA VAL A 37 12.89 -4.39 -0.33
C VAL A 37 14.38 -4.43 -0.01
N THR A 38 15.16 -5.04 -0.90
CA THR A 38 16.60 -5.07 -0.77
C THR A 38 17.20 -4.13 -1.81
N GLY A 39 18.09 -3.26 -1.36
CA GLY A 39 18.76 -2.35 -2.27
C GLY A 39 19.59 -3.11 -3.28
N THR A 40 19.23 -3.04 -4.54
CA THR A 40 19.97 -3.67 -5.63
C THR A 40 20.26 -2.65 -6.71
N ASP A 41 21.08 -3.03 -7.66
CA ASP A 41 21.50 -2.13 -8.74
C ASP A 41 20.37 -1.86 -9.71
N ILE A 42 19.61 -0.85 -9.40
CA ILE A 42 18.53 -0.39 -10.26
C ILE A 42 18.86 1.06 -10.65
N ASN A 43 18.13 1.61 -11.60
CA ASN A 43 18.37 3.00 -12.01
C ASN A 43 18.07 3.97 -10.86
N ALA A 44 18.55 5.21 -10.99
CA ALA A 44 18.46 6.19 -9.89
C ALA A 44 17.03 6.46 -9.42
N VAL A 45 16.04 6.41 -10.31
CA VAL A 45 14.65 6.65 -9.94
C VAL A 45 14.14 5.54 -9.05
N GLN A 46 14.41 4.29 -9.42
CA GLN A 46 14.00 3.15 -8.60
C GLN A 46 14.76 3.09 -7.29
N ASN A 47 16.01 3.51 -7.26
CA ASN A 47 16.76 3.58 -6.01
C ASN A 47 16.11 4.53 -5.02
N ALA A 48 15.62 5.68 -5.48
CA ALA A 48 14.94 6.62 -4.60
C ALA A 48 13.67 6.03 -4.02
N ILE A 49 12.92 5.25 -4.80
CA ILE A 49 11.72 4.56 -4.34
C ILE A 49 12.09 3.48 -3.31
N ILE A 50 13.12 2.70 -3.59
CA ILE A 50 13.59 1.63 -2.71
C ILE A 50 14.08 2.21 -1.38
N GLU A 51 14.81 3.31 -1.41
CA GLU A 51 15.30 3.95 -0.18
C GLU A 51 14.18 4.43 0.72
N GLN A 52 13.03 4.78 0.15
CA GLN A 52 11.87 5.23 0.90
C GLN A 52 10.98 4.08 1.35
N SER A 53 11.27 2.86 0.91
CA SER A 53 10.39 1.72 1.13
C SER A 53 11.07 0.66 1.98
N THR A 54 10.30 -0.03 2.82
CA THR A 54 10.80 -1.14 3.61
C THR A 54 10.41 -2.48 2.99
N HIS A 55 9.28 -2.53 2.31
CA HIS A 55 8.71 -3.76 1.77
C HIS A 55 8.09 -3.51 0.41
N VAL A 56 7.81 -4.60 -0.30
CA VAL A 56 7.00 -4.57 -1.51
C VAL A 56 5.88 -5.60 -1.37
N VAL A 57 4.66 -5.20 -1.73
CA VAL A 57 3.49 -6.08 -1.75
C VAL A 57 3.19 -6.40 -3.19
N ILE A 58 3.18 -7.69 -3.52
CA ILE A 58 2.89 -8.15 -4.88
C ILE A 58 1.50 -8.76 -4.88
N ILE A 59 0.61 -8.20 -5.71
CA ILE A 59 -0.77 -8.67 -5.85
C ILE A 59 -0.88 -9.33 -7.22
N PRO A 60 -0.93 -10.68 -7.28
CA PRO A 60 -0.95 -11.37 -8.57
C PRO A 60 -2.17 -11.06 -9.44
N SER A 61 -3.32 -10.82 -8.82
CA SER A 61 -4.52 -10.42 -9.56
C SER A 61 -4.61 -8.92 -9.61
N PHE A 62 -4.35 -8.32 -10.76
CA PHE A 62 -4.31 -6.87 -10.88
C PHE A 62 -5.57 -6.22 -10.32
N THR A 63 -5.38 -5.22 -9.47
CA THR A 63 -6.46 -4.46 -8.83
C THR A 63 -6.32 -3.00 -9.21
N THR A 64 -7.37 -2.41 -9.78
CA THR A 64 -7.35 -1.01 -10.18
C THR A 64 -7.61 -0.08 -9.00
N GLY A 65 -7.17 1.15 -9.12
CA GLY A 65 -7.53 2.23 -8.20
C GLY A 65 -6.63 2.38 -6.98
N ILE A 66 -5.62 1.53 -6.83
CA ILE A 66 -4.68 1.65 -5.70
C ILE A 66 -3.68 2.76 -5.99
N THR A 67 -3.54 3.70 -5.06
CA THR A 67 -2.65 4.85 -5.22
C THR A 67 -1.70 4.98 -4.03
N ASP A 68 -0.72 5.87 -4.16
CA ASP A 68 0.25 6.17 -3.10
C ASP A 68 -0.34 6.98 -1.93
N LYS A 69 -1.61 7.32 -2.02
CA LYS A 69 -2.32 7.99 -0.92
C LYS A 69 -3.05 7.01 -0.03
N MET A 70 -2.92 5.73 -0.31
CA MET A 70 -3.54 4.65 0.44
C MET A 70 -2.52 3.96 1.33
N ARG A 71 -3.00 3.06 2.17
CA ARG A 71 -2.13 2.23 3.00
C ARG A 71 -2.58 0.78 2.94
N VAL A 72 -1.65 -0.12 3.28
CA VAL A 72 -1.89 -1.57 3.31
C VAL A 72 -1.88 -2.02 4.76
N VAL A 73 -2.85 -2.85 5.15
CA VAL A 73 -2.90 -3.44 6.48
C VAL A 73 -2.85 -4.96 6.32
N ASP A 74 -1.93 -5.61 7.04
CA ASP A 74 -1.81 -7.06 6.97
C ASP A 74 -2.69 -7.75 8.03
N ALA A 75 -2.64 -9.08 8.09
CA ALA A 75 -3.47 -9.86 9.00
C ALA A 75 -3.12 -9.64 10.48
N ASP A 76 -1.94 -9.13 10.76
CA ASP A 76 -1.47 -8.84 12.11
C ASP A 76 -1.69 -7.37 12.50
N ASN A 77 -2.50 -6.66 11.74
CA ASN A 77 -2.80 -5.23 11.94
C ASN A 77 -1.57 -4.33 11.83
N ARG A 78 -0.55 -4.76 11.11
CA ARG A 78 0.57 -3.89 10.78
C ARG A 78 0.19 -3.10 9.54
N TRP A 79 0.44 -1.81 9.57
CA TRP A 79 0.09 -0.97 8.42
C TRP A 79 1.35 -0.41 7.76
N TYR A 80 1.24 -0.23 6.47
CA TYR A 80 2.33 0.21 5.61
C TYR A 80 1.80 1.31 4.70
N SER A 81 2.48 2.45 4.66
CA SER A 81 2.11 3.50 3.71
C SER A 81 2.63 3.13 2.32
N ILE A 82 1.82 3.37 1.31
CA ILE A 82 2.23 3.10 -0.06
C ILE A 82 3.09 4.27 -0.54
N THR A 83 4.34 3.98 -0.90
CA THR A 83 5.26 4.98 -1.44
C THR A 83 5.18 5.05 -2.96
N TYR A 84 4.88 3.94 -3.59
CA TYR A 84 4.71 3.90 -5.04
C TYR A 84 3.84 2.69 -5.43
N ALA A 85 2.81 2.96 -6.20
CA ALA A 85 1.93 1.91 -6.72
C ALA A 85 2.26 1.68 -8.19
N ASP A 86 2.87 0.53 -8.48
CA ASP A 86 3.34 0.21 -9.82
C ASP A 86 2.44 -0.83 -10.50
N ASP A 87 2.20 -0.58 -11.77
CA ASP A 87 1.59 -1.53 -12.70
C ASP A 87 2.68 -1.83 -13.74
N PRO A 88 3.49 -2.88 -13.50
CA PRO A 88 4.68 -3.09 -14.32
C PRO A 88 4.35 -3.15 -15.82
N VAL A 89 5.09 -2.34 -16.58
CA VAL A 89 4.94 -2.25 -18.03
C VAL A 89 3.55 -1.75 -18.46
N GLY A 90 2.70 -1.32 -17.52
CA GLY A 90 1.36 -0.83 -17.83
C GLY A 90 0.42 -1.87 -18.40
N GLN A 91 0.66 -3.15 -18.14
CA GLN A 91 -0.11 -4.22 -18.76
C GLN A 91 -1.24 -4.78 -17.88
N HIS A 92 -1.44 -4.24 -16.70
CA HIS A 92 -2.49 -4.69 -15.77
C HIS A 92 -2.41 -6.18 -15.46
N HIS A 93 -1.17 -6.69 -15.38
CA HIS A 93 -0.92 -8.09 -15.10
C HIS A 93 -0.94 -8.38 -13.59
N HIS A 94 -0.31 -7.51 -12.83
CA HIS A 94 -0.24 -7.60 -11.37
C HIS A 94 0.13 -6.24 -10.81
N ASN A 95 -0.04 -6.06 -9.49
CA ASN A 95 0.41 -4.84 -8.82
C ASN A 95 1.70 -5.11 -8.07
N GLU A 96 2.58 -4.12 -8.03
CA GLU A 96 3.73 -4.07 -7.13
C GLU A 96 3.62 -2.78 -6.32
N LEU A 97 3.31 -2.93 -5.05
CA LEU A 97 3.14 -1.78 -4.17
C LEU A 97 4.38 -1.66 -3.30
N TYR A 98 5.17 -0.63 -3.54
CA TYR A 98 6.29 -0.32 -2.67
C TYR A 98 5.75 0.40 -1.46
N VAL A 99 6.06 -0.11 -0.28
CA VAL A 99 5.44 0.34 0.95
C VAL A 99 6.49 0.54 2.05
N LYS A 100 6.16 1.43 2.98
CA LYS A 100 7.01 1.70 4.14
C LYS A 100 6.25 1.31 5.40
N PHE A 101 6.87 0.48 6.24
CA PHE A 101 6.27 0.06 7.49
C PHE A 101 5.98 1.29 8.36
N GLY A 102 4.75 1.39 8.85
CA GLY A 102 4.33 2.52 9.67
C GLY A 102 4.14 2.17 11.14
N GLY A 103 3.61 1.01 11.44
CA GLY A 103 3.35 0.63 12.81
C GLY A 103 2.24 -0.41 12.91
N VAL A 104 1.66 -0.53 14.09
CA VAL A 104 0.59 -1.48 14.38
C VAL A 104 -0.66 -0.70 14.74
N ILE A 105 -1.78 -1.10 14.16
CA ILE A 105 -3.07 -0.51 14.49
C ILE A 105 -3.55 -1.12 15.80
N ASN A 106 -3.74 -0.27 16.80
CA ASN A 106 -4.27 -0.69 18.09
C ASN A 106 -5.77 -0.35 18.14
N GLY A 107 -6.54 -1.30 18.52
CA GLY A 107 -7.96 -1.06 18.66
C GLY A 107 -8.81 -2.16 18.21
#